data_fe838810654b0424d4e31f514318640a
#
_entry.id   fe838810654b0424d4e31f514318640a
#
_cell.length_a   1.000
_cell.length_b   1.000
_cell.length_c   1.000
_cell.angle_alpha   90.00
_cell.angle_beta   90.00
_cell.angle_gamma   90.00
#
_symmetry.space_group_name_H-M   'P 1'
#
loop_
_entity.id
_entity.type
_entity.pdbx_description
1 polymer ?
#
loop_
_entity_poly.entity_id
_entity_poly.type
_entity_poly.pdbx_seq_one_letter_code
_entity_poly.pdbx_strand_id
1 'polypeptide(L)'
;MKDFQIQAIGLMSGTSLDGLDVCCCTFRRQARKWSFHIDCAKGYSYPDAMKQILGTGAQTMSALEFITFHSSYGKFLGERVNEFMQEFGVHPDIIASHGHTIFHEPQKRIMYQIGDGAAIAAETHIPTVSDFRRLDIMLGGQGAPLVPIGDRLLFADYDFCLNIGGFSNISFEQDGRRIAFDISPVNYVINHYCRQIGLEFDRDGEIARQGNICQELLDELNGMDFYHQSGPKSLGREWVETLVYPMLERYGLSMENMLR
;
A
#
# COMPACT_ATOMS: atom_id res chain seq x y z
N MET A 1 -30.47 4.84 6.69
CA MET A 1 -29.82 3.73 5.95
C MET A 1 -30.09 2.46 6.74
N LYS A 2 -30.44 1.35 6.06
CA LYS A 2 -30.76 0.06 6.70
C LYS A 2 -29.48 -0.59 7.25
N ASP A 3 -29.63 -1.36 8.31
CA ASP A 3 -28.59 -2.24 8.80
C ASP A 3 -28.33 -3.33 7.76
N PHE A 4 -27.07 -3.70 7.53
CA PHE A 4 -26.70 -4.75 6.59
C PHE A 4 -25.38 -5.41 7.00
N GLN A 5 -25.15 -6.58 6.42
CA GLN A 5 -23.89 -7.31 6.50
C GLN A 5 -23.47 -7.67 5.07
N ILE A 6 -22.17 -7.63 4.81
CA ILE A 6 -21.57 -8.01 3.54
C ILE A 6 -20.23 -8.71 3.79
N GLN A 7 -19.96 -9.78 3.06
CA GLN A 7 -18.67 -10.41 3.03
C GLN A 7 -17.90 -9.94 1.78
N ALA A 8 -16.69 -9.47 1.95
CA ALA A 8 -15.90 -8.93 0.86
C ALA A 8 -14.48 -9.53 0.85
N ILE A 9 -13.96 -9.79 -0.34
CA ILE A 9 -12.52 -10.06 -0.53
C ILE A 9 -11.83 -8.77 -0.96
N GLY A 10 -10.76 -8.41 -0.23
CA GLY A 10 -9.81 -7.36 -0.59
C GLY A 10 -8.56 -7.94 -1.24
N LEU A 11 -8.12 -7.33 -2.35
CA LEU A 11 -6.88 -7.67 -3.05
C LEU A 11 -5.92 -6.49 -2.97
N MET A 12 -4.73 -6.72 -2.39
CA MET A 12 -3.68 -5.70 -2.29
C MET A 12 -2.40 -6.17 -2.96
N SER A 13 -1.89 -5.37 -3.89
CA SER A 13 -0.60 -5.52 -4.53
C SER A 13 0.19 -4.22 -4.33
N GLY A 14 1.18 -4.27 -3.46
CA GLY A 14 2.04 -3.14 -3.14
C GLY A 14 3.24 -3.01 -4.07
N THR A 15 3.81 -1.80 -4.14
CA THR A 15 5.04 -1.52 -4.90
C THR A 15 6.29 -2.18 -4.31
N SER A 16 6.20 -2.79 -3.13
CA SER A 16 7.23 -3.65 -2.54
C SER A 16 7.48 -4.94 -3.33
N LEU A 17 6.52 -5.37 -4.16
CA LEU A 17 6.60 -6.57 -5.01
C LEU A 17 6.78 -7.89 -4.22
N ASP A 18 6.42 -7.89 -2.95
CA ASP A 18 6.49 -9.06 -2.06
C ASP A 18 5.40 -10.09 -2.36
N GLY A 19 4.28 -9.66 -2.97
CA GLY A 19 3.22 -10.57 -3.37
C GLY A 19 1.86 -9.89 -3.52
N LEU A 20 0.85 -10.75 -3.69
CA LEU A 20 -0.57 -10.39 -3.63
C LEU A 20 -1.11 -10.80 -2.27
N ASP A 21 -1.60 -9.85 -1.49
CA ASP A 21 -2.35 -10.12 -0.28
C ASP A 21 -3.85 -10.24 -0.60
N VAL A 22 -4.45 -11.31 -0.13
CA VAL A 22 -5.89 -11.61 -0.24
C VAL A 22 -6.46 -11.73 1.17
N CYS A 23 -7.51 -10.96 1.45
CA CYS A 23 -8.15 -10.96 2.75
C CYS A 23 -9.67 -11.00 2.57
N CYS A 24 -10.33 -11.96 3.23
CA CYS A 24 -11.78 -12.01 3.31
C CYS A 24 -12.24 -11.41 4.64
N CYS A 25 -13.16 -10.45 4.56
CA CYS A 25 -13.68 -9.74 5.71
C CYS A 25 -15.21 -9.71 5.69
N THR A 26 -15.82 -9.92 6.84
CA THR A 26 -17.23 -9.65 7.07
C THR A 26 -17.40 -8.25 7.66
N PHE A 27 -18.06 -7.37 6.92
CA PHE A 27 -18.41 -6.03 7.38
C PHE A 27 -19.87 -5.99 7.82
N ARG A 28 -20.11 -5.32 8.95
CA ARG A 28 -21.46 -5.08 9.48
C ARG A 28 -21.66 -3.60 9.69
N ARG A 29 -22.88 -3.16 9.39
CA ARG A 29 -23.32 -1.80 9.68
C ARG A 29 -24.61 -1.85 10.50
N GLN A 30 -24.55 -1.32 11.73
CA GLN A 30 -25.68 -1.25 12.65
C GLN A 30 -25.77 0.16 13.25
N ALA A 31 -26.96 0.75 13.24
CA ALA A 31 -27.17 2.11 13.77
C ALA A 31 -26.13 3.14 13.30
N ARG A 32 -25.70 3.07 12.04
CA ARG A 32 -24.63 3.89 11.39
C ARG A 32 -23.19 3.59 11.83
N LYS A 33 -22.96 2.70 12.78
CA LYS A 33 -21.62 2.24 13.15
C LYS A 33 -21.20 1.06 12.28
N TRP A 34 -19.94 1.07 11.88
CA TRP A 34 -19.32 -0.02 11.15
C TRP A 34 -18.51 -0.90 12.11
N SER A 35 -18.52 -2.16 11.86
CA SER A 35 -17.61 -3.13 12.45
C SER A 35 -17.16 -4.11 11.39
N PHE A 36 -16.03 -4.76 11.63
CA PHE A 36 -15.50 -5.77 10.73
C PHE A 36 -14.94 -6.97 11.49
N HIS A 37 -14.84 -8.07 10.79
CA HIS A 37 -14.12 -9.26 11.23
C HIS A 37 -13.31 -9.78 10.04
N ILE A 38 -12.03 -10.07 10.27
CA ILE A 38 -11.20 -10.75 9.28
C ILE A 38 -11.50 -12.24 9.39
N ASP A 39 -12.13 -12.81 8.35
CA ASP A 39 -12.52 -14.22 8.33
C ASP A 39 -11.29 -15.09 8.01
N CYS A 40 -10.50 -14.71 7.01
CA CYS A 40 -9.24 -15.36 6.61
C CYS A 40 -8.40 -14.42 5.75
N ALA A 41 -7.09 -14.68 5.69
CA ALA A 41 -6.15 -13.95 4.84
C ALA A 41 -5.02 -14.87 4.38
N LYS A 42 -4.45 -14.58 3.19
CA LYS A 42 -3.32 -15.30 2.62
C LYS A 42 -2.53 -14.41 1.66
N GLY A 43 -1.19 -14.53 1.70
CA GLY A 43 -0.30 -13.95 0.71
C GLY A 43 0.04 -14.96 -0.39
N TYR A 44 0.11 -14.50 -1.63
CA TYR A 44 0.53 -15.25 -2.80
C TYR A 44 1.76 -14.60 -3.42
N SER A 45 2.85 -15.35 -3.55
CA SER A 45 4.05 -14.88 -4.23
C SER A 45 3.80 -14.69 -5.73
N TYR A 46 4.41 -13.68 -6.33
CA TYR A 46 4.41 -13.53 -7.79
C TYR A 46 5.44 -14.44 -8.46
N PRO A 47 5.14 -14.98 -9.65
CA PRO A 47 6.15 -15.54 -10.52
C PRO A 47 7.21 -14.47 -10.87
N ASP A 48 8.48 -14.88 -11.01
CA ASP A 48 9.59 -13.93 -11.28
C ASP A 48 9.37 -13.07 -12.52
N ALA A 49 8.84 -13.65 -13.60
CA ALA A 49 8.50 -12.90 -14.81
C ALA A 49 7.45 -11.80 -14.54
N MET A 50 6.48 -12.08 -13.66
CA MET A 50 5.46 -11.10 -13.28
C MET A 50 6.05 -10.00 -12.39
N LYS A 51 6.92 -10.35 -11.43
CA LYS A 51 7.65 -9.36 -10.60
C LYS A 51 8.43 -8.39 -11.46
N GLN A 52 9.13 -8.89 -12.48
CA GLN A 52 9.92 -8.05 -13.39
C GLN A 52 9.03 -7.07 -14.16
N ILE A 53 7.87 -7.51 -14.66
CA ILE A 53 6.93 -6.64 -15.38
C ILE A 53 6.32 -5.60 -14.43
N LEU A 54 5.84 -6.02 -13.27
CA LEU A 54 5.24 -5.13 -12.27
C LEU A 54 6.23 -4.08 -11.74
N GLY A 55 7.52 -4.43 -11.63
CA GLY A 55 8.56 -3.54 -11.15
C GLY A 55 8.88 -2.40 -12.11
N THR A 56 9.31 -2.71 -13.31
CA THR A 56 9.80 -1.72 -14.28
C THR A 56 9.34 -1.99 -15.71
N GLY A 57 9.00 -3.23 -16.04
CA GLY A 57 8.70 -3.66 -17.41
C GLY A 57 7.46 -2.99 -17.99
N ALA A 58 6.44 -2.76 -17.19
CA ALA A 58 5.18 -2.17 -17.66
C ALA A 58 5.34 -0.75 -18.23
N GLN A 59 6.34 0.01 -17.77
CA GLN A 59 6.60 1.38 -18.25
C GLN A 59 7.24 1.42 -19.65
N THR A 60 7.82 0.32 -20.10
CA THR A 60 8.51 0.20 -21.40
C THR A 60 7.69 -0.53 -22.45
N MET A 61 6.50 -1.01 -22.12
CA MET A 61 5.60 -1.73 -23.02
C MET A 61 4.97 -0.80 -24.05
N SER A 62 4.70 -1.35 -25.26
CA SER A 62 3.77 -0.69 -26.17
C SER A 62 2.37 -0.63 -25.57
N ALA A 63 1.53 0.25 -26.06
CA ALA A 63 0.16 0.41 -25.56
C ALA A 63 -0.64 -0.92 -25.62
N LEU A 64 -0.47 -1.71 -26.69
CA LEU A 64 -1.16 -2.99 -26.81
C LEU A 64 -0.66 -4.03 -25.80
N GLU A 65 0.66 -4.14 -25.62
CA GLU A 65 1.24 -5.03 -24.60
C GLU A 65 0.79 -4.65 -23.20
N PHE A 66 0.76 -3.37 -22.89
CA PHE A 66 0.30 -2.84 -21.61
C PHE A 66 -1.17 -3.21 -21.32
N ILE A 67 -2.08 -3.00 -22.30
CA ILE A 67 -3.50 -3.33 -22.16
C ILE A 67 -3.67 -4.86 -22.04
N THR A 68 -2.91 -5.64 -22.83
CA THR A 68 -2.93 -7.10 -22.75
C THR A 68 -2.47 -7.58 -21.37
N PHE A 69 -1.41 -6.98 -20.85
CA PHE A 69 -0.92 -7.32 -19.51
C PHE A 69 -1.90 -6.89 -18.41
N HIS A 70 -2.54 -5.72 -18.55
CA HIS A 70 -3.60 -5.28 -17.64
C HIS A 70 -4.70 -6.33 -17.48
N SER A 71 -5.20 -6.87 -18.59
CA SER A 71 -6.25 -7.89 -18.59
C SER A 71 -5.73 -9.26 -18.08
N SER A 72 -4.54 -9.67 -18.49
CA SER A 72 -3.96 -10.96 -18.05
C SER A 72 -3.61 -10.95 -16.56
N TYR A 73 -3.18 -9.80 -16.03
CA TYR A 73 -2.94 -9.65 -14.61
C TYR A 73 -4.28 -9.65 -13.83
N GLY A 74 -5.34 -9.03 -14.37
CA GLY A 74 -6.69 -9.15 -13.81
C GLY A 74 -7.18 -10.59 -13.73
N LYS A 75 -6.94 -11.39 -14.80
CA LYS A 75 -7.25 -12.82 -14.80
C LYS A 75 -6.46 -13.59 -13.72
N PHE A 76 -5.15 -13.34 -13.62
CA PHE A 76 -4.32 -13.94 -12.56
C PHE A 76 -4.87 -13.61 -11.15
N LEU A 77 -5.28 -12.37 -10.90
CA LEU A 77 -5.91 -12.00 -9.63
C LEU A 77 -7.19 -12.79 -9.37
N GLY A 78 -8.04 -12.95 -10.39
CA GLY A 78 -9.26 -13.76 -10.32
C GLY A 78 -8.99 -15.24 -10.02
N GLU A 79 -7.97 -15.83 -10.66
CA GLU A 79 -7.54 -17.21 -10.39
C GLU A 79 -7.09 -17.39 -8.93
N ARG A 80 -6.33 -16.41 -8.37
CA ARG A 80 -5.93 -16.44 -6.95
C ARG A 80 -7.12 -16.31 -6.01
N VAL A 81 -8.12 -15.50 -6.36
CA VAL A 81 -9.38 -15.43 -5.60
C VAL A 81 -10.11 -16.76 -5.60
N ASN A 82 -10.24 -17.43 -6.75
CA ASN A 82 -10.88 -18.72 -6.85
C ASN A 82 -10.16 -19.79 -6.01
N GLU A 83 -8.83 -19.83 -6.03
CA GLU A 83 -8.05 -20.71 -5.16
C GLU A 83 -8.28 -20.39 -3.68
N PHE A 84 -8.27 -19.10 -3.32
CA PHE A 84 -8.53 -18.66 -1.96
C PHE A 84 -9.91 -19.07 -1.47
N MET A 85 -10.94 -18.84 -2.28
CA MET A 85 -12.32 -19.24 -1.95
C MET A 85 -12.45 -20.75 -1.75
N GLN A 86 -11.81 -21.54 -2.61
CA GLN A 86 -11.81 -23.00 -2.49
C GLN A 86 -11.09 -23.47 -1.23
N GLU A 87 -9.94 -22.87 -0.90
CA GLU A 87 -9.11 -23.25 0.26
C GLU A 87 -9.81 -22.96 1.58
N PHE A 88 -10.44 -21.78 1.70
CA PHE A 88 -11.05 -21.32 2.95
C PHE A 88 -12.56 -21.55 3.02
N GLY A 89 -13.20 -22.02 1.96
CA GLY A 89 -14.64 -22.26 1.93
C GLY A 89 -15.49 -21.00 2.06
N VAL A 90 -15.02 -19.85 1.55
CA VAL A 90 -15.71 -18.56 1.63
C VAL A 90 -16.42 -18.22 0.33
N HIS A 91 -17.54 -17.47 0.44
CA HIS A 91 -18.36 -17.06 -0.69
C HIS A 91 -18.70 -15.56 -0.58
N PRO A 92 -17.77 -14.67 -0.95
CA PRO A 92 -17.93 -13.23 -0.78
C PRO A 92 -19.02 -12.68 -1.71
N ASP A 93 -19.66 -11.61 -1.26
CA ASP A 93 -20.67 -10.87 -2.05
C ASP A 93 -20.01 -9.94 -3.07
N ILE A 94 -18.75 -9.50 -2.80
CA ILE A 94 -18.03 -8.51 -3.60
C ILE A 94 -16.53 -8.69 -3.47
N ILE A 95 -15.82 -8.35 -4.54
CA ILE A 95 -14.35 -8.23 -4.55
C ILE A 95 -13.97 -6.76 -4.66
N ALA A 96 -12.98 -6.34 -3.89
CA ALA A 96 -12.37 -5.01 -3.91
C ALA A 96 -10.90 -5.14 -4.29
N SER A 97 -10.51 -4.74 -5.50
CA SER A 97 -9.14 -4.87 -6.01
C SER A 97 -8.43 -3.52 -6.06
N HIS A 98 -7.33 -3.41 -5.32
CA HIS A 98 -6.45 -2.25 -5.42
C HIS A 98 -5.71 -2.20 -6.77
N GLY A 99 -5.45 -3.37 -7.37
CA GLY A 99 -4.55 -3.48 -8.51
C GLY A 99 -3.10 -3.19 -8.11
N HIS A 100 -2.23 -3.01 -9.12
CA HIS A 100 -0.82 -2.63 -8.92
C HIS A 100 -0.53 -1.28 -9.57
N THR A 101 0.01 -0.33 -8.80
CA THR A 101 0.25 1.03 -9.28
C THR A 101 1.46 1.08 -10.20
N ILE A 102 1.25 1.50 -11.45
CA ILE A 102 2.31 1.68 -12.45
C ILE A 102 2.64 3.17 -12.63
N PHE A 103 1.61 4.03 -12.74
CA PHE A 103 1.79 5.46 -12.90
C PHE A 103 1.10 6.22 -11.77
N HIS A 104 1.81 7.16 -11.18
CA HIS A 104 1.29 8.08 -10.17
C HIS A 104 1.87 9.47 -10.39
N GLU A 105 1.17 10.27 -11.23
CA GLU A 105 1.53 11.64 -11.56
C GLU A 105 0.33 12.58 -11.34
N PRO A 106 -0.04 12.89 -10.09
CA PRO A 106 -1.24 13.68 -9.77
C PRO A 106 -1.26 15.03 -10.45
N GLN A 107 -0.10 15.66 -10.61
CA GLN A 107 0.06 16.95 -11.28
C GLN A 107 -0.40 16.92 -12.73
N LYS A 108 -0.27 15.77 -13.40
CA LYS A 108 -0.75 15.53 -14.77
C LYS A 108 -2.14 14.88 -14.80
N ARG A 109 -2.76 14.68 -13.65
CA ARG A 109 -4.01 13.92 -13.48
C ARG A 109 -3.90 12.48 -13.99
N ILE A 110 -2.72 11.89 -13.82
CA ILE A 110 -2.46 10.50 -14.21
C ILE A 110 -2.31 9.66 -12.94
N MET A 111 -3.13 8.62 -12.88
CA MET A 111 -3.05 7.52 -11.94
C MET A 111 -3.48 6.27 -12.68
N TYR A 112 -2.64 5.27 -12.70
CA TYR A 112 -2.99 4.01 -13.35
C TYR A 112 -2.53 2.81 -12.52
N GLN A 113 -3.52 1.99 -12.20
CA GLN A 113 -3.32 0.72 -11.51
C GLN A 113 -3.74 -0.39 -12.46
N ILE A 114 -2.83 -1.34 -12.71
CA ILE A 114 -3.14 -2.51 -13.54
C ILE A 114 -3.81 -3.60 -12.71
N GLY A 115 -4.55 -4.46 -13.37
CA GLY A 115 -5.42 -5.48 -12.78
C GLY A 115 -6.87 -5.18 -13.12
N ASP A 116 -7.26 -5.61 -14.33
CA ASP A 116 -8.59 -5.36 -14.90
C ASP A 116 -9.69 -5.97 -14.01
N GLY A 117 -10.52 -5.11 -13.41
CA GLY A 117 -11.65 -5.54 -12.60
C GLY A 117 -12.69 -6.35 -13.36
N ALA A 118 -12.86 -6.09 -14.67
CA ALA A 118 -13.75 -6.88 -15.51
C ALA A 118 -13.20 -8.31 -15.71
N ALA A 119 -11.88 -8.45 -15.86
CA ALA A 119 -11.25 -9.76 -15.95
C ALA A 119 -11.38 -10.55 -14.62
N ILE A 120 -11.22 -9.87 -13.47
CA ILE A 120 -11.45 -10.48 -12.15
C ILE A 120 -12.90 -10.96 -12.04
N ALA A 121 -13.86 -10.11 -12.38
CA ALA A 121 -15.29 -10.44 -12.30
C ALA A 121 -15.68 -11.58 -13.26
N ALA A 122 -15.10 -11.61 -14.46
CA ALA A 122 -15.33 -12.69 -15.43
C ALA A 122 -14.79 -14.04 -14.94
N GLU A 123 -13.63 -14.05 -14.27
CA GLU A 123 -12.99 -15.25 -13.75
C GLU A 123 -13.71 -15.81 -12.52
N THR A 124 -14.17 -14.91 -11.64
CA THR A 124 -14.75 -15.28 -10.33
C THR A 124 -16.26 -15.34 -10.32
N HIS A 125 -16.93 -14.73 -11.29
CA HIS A 125 -18.38 -14.51 -11.32
C HIS A 125 -18.91 -13.68 -10.14
N ILE A 126 -18.05 -12.86 -9.50
CA ILE A 126 -18.39 -12.01 -8.36
C ILE A 126 -18.26 -10.53 -8.78
N PRO A 127 -19.21 -9.66 -8.39
CA PRO A 127 -19.08 -8.23 -8.61
C PRO A 127 -17.74 -7.70 -8.08
N THR A 128 -17.01 -6.95 -8.91
CA THR A 128 -15.68 -6.45 -8.57
C THR A 128 -15.64 -4.93 -8.65
N VAL A 129 -15.11 -4.30 -7.60
CA VAL A 129 -14.79 -2.87 -7.57
C VAL A 129 -13.29 -2.71 -7.67
N SER A 130 -12.84 -1.80 -8.54
CA SER A 130 -11.42 -1.52 -8.77
C SER A 130 -11.21 -0.03 -9.06
N ASP A 131 -9.96 0.40 -9.25
CA ASP A 131 -9.61 1.77 -9.63
C ASP A 131 -10.04 2.85 -8.61
N PHE A 132 -9.81 2.59 -7.33
CA PHE A 132 -10.29 3.43 -6.23
C PHE A 132 -9.73 4.85 -6.18
N ARG A 133 -8.57 5.09 -6.80
CA ARG A 133 -7.79 6.32 -6.66
C ARG A 133 -8.04 7.33 -7.77
N ARG A 134 -8.48 6.84 -8.92
CA ARG A 134 -8.57 7.65 -10.14
C ARG A 134 -9.60 8.78 -10.04
N LEU A 135 -10.74 8.52 -9.41
CA LEU A 135 -11.78 9.55 -9.27
C LEU A 135 -11.27 10.75 -8.46
N ASP A 136 -10.54 10.51 -7.37
CA ASP A 136 -9.94 11.57 -6.55
C ASP A 136 -8.94 12.41 -7.35
N ILE A 137 -8.08 11.76 -8.13
CA ILE A 137 -7.14 12.43 -9.06
C ILE A 137 -7.87 13.30 -10.09
N MET A 138 -8.95 12.78 -10.68
CA MET A 138 -9.74 13.53 -11.67
C MET A 138 -10.44 14.75 -11.06
N LEU A 139 -10.78 14.68 -9.77
CA LEU A 139 -11.34 15.78 -9.00
C LEU A 139 -10.28 16.77 -8.48
N GLY A 140 -9.00 16.54 -8.77
CA GLY A 140 -7.88 17.38 -8.37
C GLY A 140 -7.23 16.99 -7.04
N GLY A 141 -7.56 15.83 -6.49
CA GLY A 141 -6.90 15.24 -5.33
C GLY A 141 -5.60 14.54 -5.69
N GLN A 142 -4.99 13.91 -4.69
CA GLN A 142 -3.71 13.21 -4.83
C GLN A 142 -3.88 11.70 -5.11
N GLY A 143 -5.08 11.15 -4.98
CA GLY A 143 -5.32 9.70 -5.05
C GLY A 143 -4.69 8.90 -3.92
N ALA A 144 -4.09 9.55 -2.95
CA ALA A 144 -3.41 8.97 -1.80
C ALA A 144 -3.48 9.94 -0.60
N PRO A 145 -3.47 9.43 0.64
CA PRO A 145 -3.65 8.02 1.01
C PRO A 145 -5.09 7.51 0.81
N LEU A 146 -5.27 6.19 0.64
CA LEU A 146 -6.60 5.57 0.50
C LEU A 146 -7.21 5.15 1.85
N VAL A 147 -6.35 4.72 2.79
CA VAL A 147 -6.73 4.13 4.08
C VAL A 147 -7.58 5.03 4.98
N PRO A 148 -7.46 6.38 4.99
CA PRO A 148 -8.17 7.25 5.93
C PRO A 148 -9.70 7.11 5.94
N ILE A 149 -10.32 6.70 4.84
CA ILE A 149 -11.77 6.42 4.85
C ILE A 149 -12.10 5.17 5.69
N GLY A 150 -11.24 4.15 5.62
CA GLY A 150 -11.31 2.95 6.47
C GLY A 150 -11.11 3.33 7.94
N ASP A 151 -10.08 4.12 8.23
CA ASP A 151 -9.80 4.60 9.58
C ASP A 151 -11.00 5.32 10.18
N ARG A 152 -11.60 6.23 9.42
CA ARG A 152 -12.78 6.97 9.84
C ARG A 152 -14.00 6.09 10.13
N LEU A 153 -14.20 5.03 9.35
CA LEU A 153 -15.38 4.18 9.45
C LEU A 153 -15.21 3.05 10.47
N LEU A 154 -14.00 2.48 10.55
CA LEU A 154 -13.74 1.25 11.31
C LEU A 154 -13.02 1.52 12.64
N PHE A 155 -12.28 2.63 12.73
CA PHE A 155 -11.45 2.99 13.88
C PHE A 155 -11.83 4.35 14.48
N ALA A 156 -13.12 4.74 14.36
CA ALA A 156 -13.63 6.03 14.84
C ALA A 156 -13.48 6.25 16.35
N ASP A 157 -13.25 5.22 17.13
CA ASP A 157 -13.05 5.29 18.59
C ASP A 157 -11.60 5.67 18.97
N TYR A 158 -10.67 5.79 17.98
CA TYR A 158 -9.28 6.19 18.18
C TYR A 158 -9.07 7.62 17.71
N ASP A 159 -8.34 8.42 18.49
CA ASP A 159 -7.99 9.79 18.13
C ASP A 159 -7.05 9.83 16.93
N PHE A 160 -6.09 8.91 16.86
CA PHE A 160 -5.10 8.80 15.79
C PHE A 160 -5.03 7.38 15.26
N CYS A 161 -4.96 7.25 13.93
CA CYS A 161 -4.64 5.99 13.26
C CYS A 161 -3.28 6.14 12.59
N LEU A 162 -2.31 5.33 13.02
CA LEU A 162 -0.95 5.29 12.48
C LEU A 162 -0.77 4.03 11.65
N ASN A 163 -0.40 4.20 10.40
CA ASN A 163 -0.01 3.11 9.52
C ASN A 163 1.51 3.14 9.31
N ILE A 164 2.16 1.98 9.49
CA ILE A 164 3.62 1.82 9.36
C ILE A 164 3.87 0.75 8.28
N GLY A 165 4.10 1.21 7.05
CA GLY A 165 4.41 0.38 5.89
C GLY A 165 5.80 0.69 5.35
N GLY A 166 5.96 0.76 4.04
CA GLY A 166 7.16 1.30 3.40
C GLY A 166 7.42 2.73 3.80
N PHE A 167 6.35 3.51 3.84
CA PHE A 167 6.25 4.85 4.44
C PHE A 167 5.24 4.79 5.57
N SER A 168 5.43 5.60 6.60
CA SER A 168 4.44 5.79 7.66
C SER A 168 3.53 6.97 7.34
N ASN A 169 2.24 6.81 7.67
CA ASN A 169 1.27 7.88 7.57
C ASN A 169 0.34 7.88 8.79
N ILE A 170 -0.23 9.02 9.07
CA ILE A 170 -1.17 9.22 10.18
C ILE A 170 -2.47 9.79 9.64
N SER A 171 -3.57 9.43 10.27
CA SER A 171 -4.85 10.07 10.04
C SER A 171 -5.61 10.33 11.34
N PHE A 172 -6.35 11.44 11.41
CA PHE A 172 -7.12 11.87 12.58
C PHE A 172 -8.24 12.82 12.17
N GLU A 173 -9.20 13.03 13.07
CA GLU A 173 -10.26 14.01 12.84
C GLU A 173 -9.84 15.37 13.40
N GLN A 174 -10.04 16.43 12.60
CA GLN A 174 -9.86 17.80 13.00
C GLN A 174 -10.97 18.66 12.41
N ASP A 175 -11.72 19.38 13.24
CA ASP A 175 -12.82 20.27 12.82
C ASP A 175 -13.84 19.57 11.89
N GLY A 176 -14.16 18.32 12.17
CA GLY A 176 -15.10 17.50 11.39
C GLY A 176 -14.56 17.01 10.04
N ARG A 177 -13.27 17.18 9.80
CA ARG A 177 -12.57 16.70 8.60
C ARG A 177 -11.55 15.63 8.96
N ARG A 178 -11.46 14.59 8.13
CA ARG A 178 -10.38 13.61 8.24
C ARG A 178 -9.13 14.21 7.62
N ILE A 179 -8.10 14.41 8.43
CA ILE A 179 -6.77 14.85 8.02
C ILE A 179 -5.90 13.60 7.89
N ALA A 180 -5.07 13.54 6.83
CA ALA A 180 -4.10 12.47 6.65
C ALA A 180 -2.87 12.99 5.90
N PHE A 181 -1.69 12.51 6.30
CA PHE A 181 -0.43 12.83 5.62
C PHE A 181 0.66 11.81 5.98
N ASP A 182 1.68 11.75 5.13
CA ASP A 182 2.86 10.91 5.38
C ASP A 182 3.77 11.55 6.43
N ILE A 183 4.36 10.70 7.28
CA ILE A 183 5.25 11.11 8.38
C ILE A 183 6.71 10.93 7.95
N SER A 184 7.11 9.70 7.61
CA SER A 184 8.50 9.36 7.28
C SER A 184 8.59 8.10 6.43
N PRO A 185 9.68 7.88 5.70
CA PRO A 185 10.01 6.56 5.19
C PRO A 185 10.34 5.63 6.37
N VAL A 186 9.98 4.37 6.25
CA VAL A 186 10.23 3.33 7.26
C VAL A 186 10.78 2.08 6.58
N ASN A 187 9.96 1.07 6.31
CA ASN A 187 10.43 -0.20 5.76
C ASN A 187 11.05 -0.06 4.37
N TYR A 188 10.71 0.99 3.62
CA TYR A 188 11.35 1.25 2.34
C TYR A 188 12.86 1.46 2.50
N VAL A 189 13.29 2.19 3.53
CA VAL A 189 14.70 2.43 3.85
C VAL A 189 15.29 1.24 4.60
N ILE A 190 14.64 0.77 5.65
CA ILE A 190 15.10 -0.35 6.48
C ILE A 190 15.38 -1.59 5.62
N ASN A 191 14.41 -1.99 4.79
CA ASN A 191 14.54 -3.18 3.96
C ASN A 191 15.57 -3.01 2.83
N HIS A 192 15.81 -1.78 2.35
CA HIS A 192 16.90 -1.52 1.41
C HIS A 192 18.25 -1.92 2.01
N TYR A 193 18.53 -1.52 3.24
CA TYR A 193 19.78 -1.87 3.91
C TYR A 193 19.83 -3.35 4.33
N CYS A 194 18.72 -3.93 4.77
CA CYS A 194 18.64 -5.37 5.06
C CYS A 194 19.00 -6.23 3.86
N ARG A 195 18.56 -5.84 2.65
CA ARG A 195 18.89 -6.57 1.40
C ARG A 195 20.37 -6.56 1.07
N GLN A 196 21.12 -5.55 1.48
CA GLN A 196 22.58 -5.50 1.29
C GLN A 196 23.33 -6.58 2.08
N ILE A 197 22.71 -7.10 3.14
CA ILE A 197 23.23 -8.22 3.96
C ILE A 197 22.48 -9.52 3.73
N GLY A 198 21.69 -9.62 2.64
CA GLY A 198 21.00 -10.86 2.25
C GLY A 198 19.70 -11.14 3.02
N LEU A 199 19.16 -10.15 3.74
CA LEU A 199 17.89 -10.25 4.45
C LEU A 199 16.80 -9.45 3.72
N GLU A 200 15.55 -9.87 3.81
CA GLU A 200 14.43 -9.13 3.25
C GLU A 200 14.01 -7.96 4.16
N PHE A 201 14.08 -8.16 5.48
CA PHE A 201 13.74 -7.17 6.50
C PHE A 201 14.44 -7.49 7.83
N ASP A 202 14.48 -6.54 8.74
CA ASP A 202 14.97 -6.73 10.12
C ASP A 202 13.86 -7.34 10.99
N ARG A 203 13.94 -8.66 11.20
CA ARG A 203 12.92 -9.40 11.97
C ARG A 203 12.90 -8.90 13.42
N ASP A 204 11.73 -8.44 13.85
CA ASP A 204 11.48 -7.93 15.22
C ASP A 204 12.44 -6.79 15.65
N GLY A 205 13.12 -6.14 14.69
CA GLY A 205 14.10 -5.09 14.96
C GLY A 205 15.36 -5.60 15.67
N GLU A 206 15.75 -6.85 15.44
CA GLU A 206 16.87 -7.49 16.15
C GLU A 206 18.22 -6.85 15.82
N ILE A 207 18.42 -6.45 14.57
CA ILE A 207 19.66 -5.80 14.13
C ILE A 207 19.67 -4.36 14.67
N ALA A 208 18.60 -3.60 14.43
CA ALA A 208 18.46 -2.23 14.91
C ALA A 208 18.64 -2.12 16.43
N ARG A 209 18.19 -3.10 17.20
CA ARG A 209 18.32 -3.11 18.66
C ARG A 209 19.77 -3.18 19.15
N GLN A 210 20.69 -3.70 18.35
CA GLN A 210 22.12 -3.78 18.65
C GLN A 210 22.86 -2.48 18.31
N GLY A 211 22.23 -1.59 17.54
CA GLY A 211 22.81 -0.33 17.13
C GLY A 211 22.64 0.79 18.14
N ASN A 212 23.43 1.84 17.95
CA ASN A 212 23.33 3.08 18.67
C ASN A 212 22.82 4.19 17.77
N ILE A 213 22.02 5.10 18.32
CA ILE A 213 21.51 6.26 17.58
C ILE A 213 22.69 7.18 17.28
N CYS A 214 22.88 7.53 15.99
CA CYS A 214 23.76 8.59 15.56
C CYS A 214 23.00 9.92 15.66
N GLN A 215 23.25 10.69 16.72
CA GLN A 215 22.48 11.92 16.99
C GLN A 215 22.63 12.94 15.88
N GLU A 216 23.83 13.09 15.32
CA GLU A 216 24.10 14.03 14.23
C GLU A 216 23.29 13.71 12.98
N LEU A 217 23.17 12.44 12.60
CA LEU A 217 22.33 12.00 11.50
C LEU A 217 20.83 12.22 11.81
N LEU A 218 20.41 11.89 13.02
CA LEU A 218 19.01 12.11 13.44
C LEU A 218 18.62 13.59 13.37
N ASP A 219 19.51 14.47 13.81
CA ASP A 219 19.29 15.92 13.77
C ASP A 219 19.24 16.44 12.32
N GLU A 220 20.11 15.94 11.44
CA GLU A 220 20.09 16.28 10.01
C GLU A 220 18.81 15.79 9.33
N LEU A 221 18.39 14.54 9.58
CA LEU A 221 17.14 13.99 9.07
C LEU A 221 15.93 14.82 9.54
N ASN A 222 15.85 15.14 10.83
CA ASN A 222 14.78 15.96 11.38
C ASN A 222 14.77 17.39 10.84
N GLY A 223 15.91 17.91 10.39
CA GLY A 223 16.04 19.21 9.76
C GLY A 223 15.58 19.31 8.30
N MET A 224 15.18 18.19 7.68
CA MET A 224 14.73 18.20 6.28
C MET A 224 13.45 19.01 6.09
N ASP A 225 13.36 19.76 5.00
CA ASP A 225 12.24 20.65 4.66
C ASP A 225 10.87 19.95 4.73
N PHE A 226 10.82 18.68 4.39
CA PHE A 226 9.59 17.90 4.44
C PHE A 226 8.94 17.92 5.82
N TYR A 227 9.73 17.83 6.89
CA TYR A 227 9.20 17.79 8.27
C TYR A 227 8.67 19.15 8.74
N HIS A 228 9.11 20.23 8.12
CA HIS A 228 8.66 21.60 8.43
C HIS A 228 7.44 22.05 7.59
N GLN A 229 7.02 21.24 6.61
CA GLN A 229 5.83 21.53 5.82
C GLN A 229 4.56 21.32 6.64
N SER A 230 3.64 22.27 6.56
CA SER A 230 2.29 22.17 7.12
C SER A 230 1.29 21.70 6.06
N GLY A 231 0.21 21.05 6.51
CA GLY A 231 -0.89 20.58 5.65
C GLY A 231 -0.66 19.17 5.08
N PRO A 232 -1.54 18.75 4.16
CA PRO A 232 -1.40 17.45 3.51
C PRO A 232 -0.08 17.36 2.75
N LYS A 233 0.71 16.32 3.04
CA LYS A 233 2.00 16.07 2.41
C LYS A 233 2.20 14.57 2.21
N SER A 234 2.91 14.20 1.16
CA SER A 234 3.18 12.81 0.81
C SER A 234 4.65 12.60 0.46
N LEU A 235 5.12 11.39 0.67
CA LEU A 235 6.46 10.92 0.34
C LEU A 235 6.39 9.90 -0.79
N GLY A 236 7.39 9.94 -1.66
CA GLY A 236 7.61 8.96 -2.70
C GLY A 236 9.02 8.37 -2.60
N ARG A 237 9.24 7.28 -3.32
CA ARG A 237 10.55 6.64 -3.40
C ARG A 237 11.62 7.60 -3.95
N GLU A 238 11.25 8.47 -4.89
CA GLU A 238 12.14 9.44 -5.52
C GLU A 238 12.75 10.40 -4.47
N TRP A 239 11.95 10.80 -3.48
CA TRP A 239 12.41 11.64 -2.38
C TRP A 239 13.47 10.92 -1.52
N VAL A 240 13.24 9.63 -1.23
CA VAL A 240 14.20 8.82 -0.47
C VAL A 240 15.48 8.59 -1.26
N GLU A 241 15.36 8.19 -2.53
CA GLU A 241 16.52 7.90 -3.39
C GLU A 241 17.39 9.13 -3.64
N THR A 242 16.76 10.31 -3.74
CA THR A 242 17.47 11.56 -4.05
C THR A 242 18.05 12.25 -2.83
N LEU A 243 17.39 12.18 -1.68
CA LEU A 243 17.76 12.96 -0.50
C LEU A 243 18.21 12.10 0.68
N VAL A 244 17.48 11.01 0.98
CA VAL A 244 17.73 10.21 2.20
C VAL A 244 18.93 9.28 2.01
N TYR A 245 18.97 8.49 0.95
CA TYR A 245 20.09 7.56 0.74
C TYR A 245 21.46 8.26 0.66
N PRO A 246 21.64 9.35 -0.13
CA PRO A 246 22.92 10.05 -0.15
C PRO A 246 23.31 10.66 1.21
N MET A 247 22.32 11.05 2.02
CA MET A 247 22.58 11.53 3.38
C MET A 247 23.07 10.39 4.28
N LEU A 248 22.37 9.25 4.31
CA LEU A 248 22.73 8.08 5.11
C LEU A 248 24.12 7.54 4.74
N GLU A 249 24.45 7.46 3.45
CA GLU A 249 25.73 6.94 2.96
C GLU A 249 26.94 7.81 3.40
N ARG A 250 26.75 9.12 3.56
CA ARG A 250 27.83 10.01 4.01
C ARG A 250 28.34 9.70 5.42
N TYR A 251 27.51 9.12 6.26
CA TYR A 251 27.85 8.84 7.65
C TYR A 251 28.65 7.54 7.84
N GLY A 252 28.67 6.64 6.87
CA GLY A 252 29.46 5.39 6.89
C GLY A 252 29.22 4.54 8.14
N LEU A 253 28.00 4.48 8.62
CA LEU A 253 27.62 3.77 9.85
C LEU A 253 27.66 2.24 9.64
N SER A 254 27.83 1.50 10.75
CA SER A 254 27.59 0.06 10.74
C SER A 254 26.11 -0.23 10.44
N MET A 255 25.81 -1.44 9.98
CA MET A 255 24.43 -1.83 9.64
C MET A 255 23.48 -1.66 10.84
N GLU A 256 23.91 -2.04 12.02
CA GLU A 256 23.12 -1.92 13.24
C GLU A 256 22.79 -0.46 13.58
N ASN A 257 23.76 0.44 13.42
CA ASN A 257 23.58 1.88 13.64
C ASN A 257 22.75 2.53 12.54
N MET A 258 22.84 2.01 11.29
CA MET A 258 22.05 2.49 10.16
C MET A 258 20.56 2.16 10.31
N LEU A 259 20.26 0.99 10.85
CA LEU A 259 18.90 0.53 11.07
C LEU A 259 18.29 1.06 12.38
N ARG A 260 19.12 1.57 13.30
CA ARG A 260 18.70 2.12 14.59
C ARG A 260 18.19 3.53 14.47
#